data_b63553b667679fd40e41c0701b5acdf9
#
_entry.id   b63553b667679fd40e41c0701b5acdf9
#
_cell.length_a   1.000
_cell.length_b   1.000
_cell.length_c   1.000
_cell.angle_alpha   90.00
_cell.angle_beta   90.00
_cell.angle_gamma   90.00
#
_symmetry.space_group_name_H-M   'P 1'
#
loop_
_entity.id
_entity.type
_entity.pdbx_description
1 polymer ?
#
loop_
_entity_poly.entity_id
_entity_poly.type
_entity_poly.pdbx_seq_one_letter_code
_entity_poly.pdbx_strand_id
1 'polypeptide(L)'
;MTSSITLWTPEQTQLISTTIAPGCSNDELRLFAYACQRTGLDPFSKQIYAIRRSGRMTIQAGIDGLRAIAERTGQLDGSETYWCGDDGQWTDVWLGSKPPAAAKTIIHRKGSTHPFTGVARFADYNAGQGLWSKMGAAMIAKCSEALALRKAFPADMSGVYSTDEMHQAEVEPVTVTAAPALPAKGDAKLFQAGKAAIAKADTMAKLQEVTDRMEVRKADLSDEQHSKLLGLALAKETELAVPATEDPFADD
;
A
#
# COMPACT_ATOMS: atom_id res chain seq x y z
N MET A 1 -23.07 7.53 -1.50
CA MET A 1 -22.82 7.66 -0.05
C MET A 1 -21.35 7.38 0.17
N THR A 2 -20.54 8.44 0.26
CA THR A 2 -19.10 8.34 0.55
C THR A 2 -18.95 8.10 2.06
N SER A 3 -18.78 6.84 2.45
CA SER A 3 -18.36 6.51 3.81
C SER A 3 -17.01 7.17 4.07
N SER A 4 -17.01 8.17 4.93
CA SER A 4 -15.78 8.73 5.50
C SER A 4 -15.14 7.62 6.34
N ILE A 5 -14.09 7.00 5.82
CA ILE A 5 -13.35 5.97 6.53
C ILE A 5 -12.47 6.69 7.56
N THR A 6 -13.01 6.95 8.73
CA THR A 6 -12.22 7.36 9.88
C THR A 6 -11.69 6.10 10.53
N LEU A 7 -10.55 5.61 10.07
CA LEU A 7 -9.94 4.36 10.52
C LEU A 7 -9.38 4.47 11.94
N TRP A 8 -8.85 5.62 12.29
CA TRP A 8 -8.25 5.92 13.59
C TRP A 8 -8.69 7.30 14.06
N THR A 9 -8.77 7.50 15.38
CA THR A 9 -8.95 8.83 15.93
C THR A 9 -7.70 9.69 15.68
N PRO A 10 -7.79 11.02 15.78
CA PRO A 10 -6.61 11.89 15.67
C PRO A 10 -5.49 11.49 16.65
N GLU A 11 -5.84 11.11 17.88
CA GLU A 11 -4.90 10.66 18.91
C GLU A 11 -4.24 9.34 18.53
N GLN A 12 -5.01 8.37 17.99
CA GLN A 12 -4.47 7.10 17.49
C GLN A 12 -3.56 7.33 16.30
N THR A 13 -3.93 8.22 15.39
CA THR A 13 -3.10 8.58 14.22
C THR A 13 -1.77 9.19 14.68
N GLN A 14 -1.81 10.11 15.66
CA GLN A 14 -0.62 10.70 16.24
C GLN A 14 0.27 9.64 16.90
N LEU A 15 -0.31 8.73 17.68
CA LEU A 15 0.43 7.65 18.33
C LEU A 15 1.09 6.71 17.31
N ILE A 16 0.36 6.32 16.26
CA ILE A 16 0.89 5.49 15.17
C ILE A 16 2.06 6.19 14.46
N SER A 17 1.89 7.47 14.12
CA SER A 17 2.94 8.23 13.41
C SER A 17 4.22 8.38 14.19
N THR A 18 4.14 8.42 15.53
CA THR A 18 5.31 8.61 16.39
C THR A 18 5.97 7.30 16.83
N THR A 19 5.19 6.22 16.98
CA THR A 19 5.70 4.99 17.63
C THR A 19 5.73 3.77 16.69
N ILE A 20 4.78 3.66 15.75
CA ILE A 20 4.62 2.47 14.91
C ILE A 20 5.15 2.72 13.50
N ALA A 21 4.89 3.91 12.94
CA ALA A 21 5.27 4.30 11.58
C ALA A 21 6.05 5.63 11.57
N PRO A 22 7.17 5.75 12.32
CA PRO A 22 7.91 7.01 12.42
C PRO A 22 8.47 7.45 11.06
N GLY A 23 8.33 8.74 10.75
CA GLY A 23 8.81 9.33 9.51
C GLY A 23 7.96 9.05 8.27
N CYS A 24 6.80 8.42 8.39
CA CYS A 24 5.85 8.27 7.30
C CYS A 24 5.10 9.58 7.03
N SER A 25 4.86 9.86 5.75
CA SER A 25 4.00 10.97 5.32
C SER A 25 2.52 10.67 5.62
N ASN A 26 1.67 11.69 5.54
CA ASN A 26 0.22 11.51 5.75
C ASN A 26 -0.39 10.53 4.74
N ASP A 27 0.08 10.52 3.49
CA ASP A 27 -0.43 9.60 2.47
C ASP A 27 0.06 8.17 2.72
N GLU A 28 1.31 7.99 3.18
CA GLU A 28 1.82 6.70 3.63
C GLU A 28 1.04 6.16 4.85
N LEU A 29 0.70 7.02 5.80
CA LEU A 29 -0.13 6.64 6.95
C LEU A 29 -1.55 6.24 6.53
N ARG A 30 -2.15 6.94 5.56
CA ARG A 30 -3.44 6.55 4.98
C ARG A 30 -3.36 5.19 4.29
N LEU A 31 -2.31 4.96 3.48
CA LEU A 31 -2.11 3.67 2.83
C LEU A 31 -1.96 2.54 3.86
N PHE A 32 -1.20 2.78 4.93
CA PHE A 32 -1.05 1.85 6.03
C PHE A 32 -2.38 1.57 6.73
N ALA A 33 -3.19 2.59 6.98
CA ALA A 33 -4.52 2.47 7.57
C ALA A 33 -5.46 1.60 6.69
N TYR A 34 -5.46 1.81 5.37
CA TYR A 34 -6.21 0.96 4.43
C TYR A 34 -5.73 -0.50 4.46
N ALA A 35 -4.42 -0.73 4.58
CA ALA A 35 -3.89 -2.09 4.69
C ALA A 35 -4.34 -2.76 5.98
N CYS A 36 -4.30 -2.06 7.12
CA CYS A 36 -4.81 -2.55 8.40
C CYS A 36 -6.30 -2.92 8.30
N GLN A 37 -7.11 -2.06 7.71
CA GLN A 37 -8.54 -2.31 7.52
C GLN A 37 -8.81 -3.50 6.61
N ARG A 38 -8.15 -3.55 5.46
CA ARG A 38 -8.33 -4.64 4.49
C ARG A 38 -7.95 -6.00 5.07
N THR A 39 -6.85 -6.04 5.81
CA THR A 39 -6.35 -7.28 6.42
C THR A 39 -6.97 -7.58 7.77
N GLY A 40 -7.61 -6.59 8.40
CA GLY A 40 -8.11 -6.66 9.77
C GLY A 40 -6.98 -6.85 10.79
N LEU A 41 -5.75 -6.46 10.45
CA LEU A 41 -4.60 -6.56 11.35
C LEU A 41 -4.46 -5.30 12.20
N ASP A 42 -4.12 -5.51 13.46
CA ASP A 42 -3.94 -4.44 14.43
C ASP A 42 -2.46 -4.08 14.58
N PRO A 43 -2.06 -2.84 14.25
CA PRO A 43 -0.68 -2.39 14.42
C PRO A 43 -0.27 -2.26 15.89
N PHE A 44 -1.20 -2.00 16.82
CA PHE A 44 -0.91 -1.92 18.26
C PHE A 44 -0.58 -3.30 18.85
N SER A 45 -1.18 -4.36 18.30
CA SER A 45 -0.86 -5.76 18.63
C SER A 45 0.35 -6.31 17.89
N LYS A 46 1.10 -5.46 17.19
CA LYS A 46 2.29 -5.84 16.41
C LYS A 46 2.03 -6.91 15.33
N GLN A 47 0.81 -6.95 14.81
CA GLN A 47 0.44 -7.87 13.74
C GLN A 47 0.84 -7.36 12.35
N ILE A 48 0.97 -6.03 12.18
CA ILE A 48 1.32 -5.36 10.94
C ILE A 48 2.20 -4.14 11.24
N TYR A 49 3.13 -3.86 10.35
CA TYR A 49 4.15 -2.81 10.49
C TYR A 49 4.24 -1.96 9.24
N ALA A 50 4.47 -0.66 9.42
CA ALA A 50 4.92 0.23 8.36
C ALA A 50 6.42 0.47 8.57
N ILE A 51 7.24 -0.13 7.73
CA ILE A 51 8.71 -0.06 7.83
C ILE A 51 9.22 0.87 6.74
N ARG A 52 9.94 1.92 7.12
CA ARG A 52 10.55 2.85 6.18
C ARG A 52 12.03 2.55 6.03
N ARG A 53 12.46 2.24 4.79
CA ARG A 53 13.87 2.01 4.43
C ARG A 53 14.18 2.73 3.12
N SER A 54 15.35 3.35 3.04
CA SER A 54 15.82 4.04 1.81
C SER A 54 14.78 4.98 1.19
N GLY A 55 14.02 5.69 2.03
CA GLY A 55 13.00 6.65 1.59
C GLY A 55 11.67 6.04 1.14
N ARG A 56 11.51 4.72 1.16
CA ARG A 56 10.27 4.01 0.80
C ARG A 56 9.62 3.36 2.02
N MET A 57 8.31 3.46 2.12
CA MET A 57 7.54 2.70 3.10
C MET A 57 7.15 1.34 2.51
N THR A 58 7.34 0.29 3.30
CA THR A 58 6.83 -1.05 3.02
C THR A 58 5.90 -1.48 4.15
N ILE A 59 4.80 -2.14 3.80
CA ILE A 59 3.84 -2.69 4.76
C ILE A 59 4.14 -4.17 4.90
N GLN A 60 4.39 -4.61 6.12
CA GLN A 60 4.82 -5.97 6.42
C GLN A 60 3.99 -6.52 7.57
N ALA A 61 3.61 -7.80 7.49
CA ALA A 61 2.94 -8.49 8.59
C ALA A 61 3.96 -9.28 9.43
N GLY A 62 3.74 -9.33 10.73
CA GLY A 62 4.40 -10.33 11.58
C GLY A 62 3.80 -11.71 11.35
N ILE A 63 4.50 -12.78 11.79
CA ILE A 63 3.95 -14.14 11.73
C ILE A 63 2.62 -14.25 12.48
N ASP A 64 2.47 -13.54 13.60
CA ASP A 64 1.22 -13.52 14.36
C ASP A 64 0.07 -12.83 13.60
N GLY A 65 0.39 -11.88 12.73
CA GLY A 65 -0.58 -11.29 11.80
C GLY A 65 -1.05 -12.32 10.76
N LEU A 66 -0.13 -13.09 10.16
CA LEU A 66 -0.49 -14.13 9.21
C LEU A 66 -1.34 -15.23 9.88
N ARG A 67 -0.99 -15.66 11.09
CA ARG A 67 -1.79 -16.60 11.89
C ARG A 67 -3.19 -16.06 12.16
N ALA A 68 -3.30 -14.77 12.56
CA ALA A 68 -4.58 -14.13 12.81
C ALA A 68 -5.47 -14.05 11.55
N ILE A 69 -4.90 -13.85 10.38
CA ILE A 69 -5.65 -13.90 9.11
C ILE A 69 -6.17 -15.33 8.88
N ALA A 70 -5.29 -16.33 8.98
CA ALA A 70 -5.67 -17.73 8.75
C ALA A 70 -6.75 -18.21 9.73
N GLU A 71 -6.60 -17.90 11.02
CA GLU A 71 -7.56 -18.27 12.07
C GLU A 71 -8.95 -17.65 11.80
N ARG A 72 -9.00 -16.39 11.41
CA ARG A 72 -10.27 -15.71 11.10
C ARG A 72 -11.04 -16.28 9.92
N THR A 73 -10.38 -17.00 9.02
CA THR A 73 -11.10 -17.70 7.95
C THR A 73 -11.98 -18.84 8.48
N GLY A 74 -11.73 -19.32 9.71
CA GLY A 74 -12.34 -20.52 10.27
C GLY A 74 -11.97 -21.81 9.55
N GLN A 75 -11.06 -21.73 8.57
CA GLN A 75 -10.66 -22.86 7.72
C GLN A 75 -9.31 -23.47 8.12
N LEU A 76 -8.53 -22.83 8.99
CA LEU A 76 -7.31 -23.42 9.54
C LEU A 76 -7.69 -24.65 10.36
N ASP A 77 -7.10 -25.82 10.05
CA ASP A 77 -7.39 -27.09 10.70
C ASP A 77 -6.19 -27.64 11.49
N GLY A 78 -4.99 -27.12 11.22
CA GLY A 78 -3.79 -27.47 11.95
C GLY A 78 -2.52 -26.98 11.26
N SER A 79 -1.44 -26.98 12.04
CA SER A 79 -0.11 -26.58 11.60
C SER A 79 0.93 -27.46 12.27
N GLU A 80 1.87 -27.96 11.47
CA GLU A 80 3.00 -28.78 11.94
C GLU A 80 4.29 -28.18 11.38
N THR A 81 5.35 -28.11 12.20
CA THR A 81 6.64 -27.58 11.76
C THR A 81 7.75 -28.58 12.10
N TYR A 82 8.64 -28.79 11.14
CA TYR A 82 9.78 -29.69 11.21
C TYR A 82 11.06 -28.97 10.79
N TRP A 83 12.17 -29.42 11.30
CA TRP A 83 13.51 -28.94 10.95
C TRP A 83 14.36 -30.09 10.41
N CYS A 84 15.33 -29.77 9.57
CA CYS A 84 16.34 -30.75 9.17
C CYS A 84 17.74 -30.14 9.20
N GLY A 85 18.73 -31.00 9.43
CA GLY A 85 20.14 -30.69 9.24
C GLY A 85 20.60 -30.97 7.82
N ASP A 86 21.92 -30.95 7.62
CA ASP A 86 22.55 -31.26 6.33
C ASP A 86 22.32 -32.72 5.88
N ASP A 87 21.93 -33.59 6.80
CA ASP A 87 21.58 -34.97 6.54
C ASP A 87 20.20 -35.17 5.88
N GLY A 88 19.40 -34.11 5.79
CA GLY A 88 18.08 -34.12 5.18
C GLY A 88 17.00 -34.84 6.01
N GLN A 89 17.31 -35.27 7.26
CA GLN A 89 16.33 -35.92 8.15
C GLN A 89 15.46 -34.88 8.85
N TRP A 90 14.14 -35.04 8.78
CA TRP A 90 13.18 -34.14 9.39
C TRP A 90 12.86 -34.55 10.83
N THR A 91 12.90 -33.58 11.74
CA THR A 91 12.57 -33.76 13.16
C THR A 91 11.59 -32.69 13.61
N ASP A 92 10.73 -33.02 14.55
CA ASP A 92 9.74 -32.11 15.17
C ASP A 92 10.33 -31.23 16.26
N VAL A 93 11.56 -31.51 16.70
CA VAL A 93 12.32 -30.73 17.67
C VAL A 93 13.74 -30.53 17.18
N TRP A 94 14.24 -29.28 17.15
CA TRP A 94 15.63 -29.01 16.84
C TRP A 94 16.47 -28.87 18.12
N LEU A 95 17.30 -29.85 18.39
CA LEU A 95 18.20 -29.87 19.54
C LEU A 95 19.65 -29.55 19.18
N GLY A 96 19.94 -29.28 17.90
CA GLY A 96 21.29 -28.94 17.44
C GLY A 96 21.77 -27.58 17.96
N SER A 97 23.06 -27.47 18.27
CA SER A 97 23.70 -26.21 18.66
C SER A 97 23.91 -25.25 17.50
N LYS A 98 23.95 -25.76 16.26
CA LYS A 98 23.98 -24.95 15.03
C LYS A 98 22.57 -24.75 14.51
N PRO A 99 22.31 -23.67 13.75
CA PRO A 99 21.04 -23.53 13.07
C PRO A 99 20.72 -24.73 12.15
N PRO A 100 19.47 -25.12 11.97
CA PRO A 100 19.08 -26.15 11.00
C PRO A 100 19.36 -25.71 9.58
N ALA A 101 19.56 -26.65 8.65
CA ALA A 101 19.71 -26.34 7.23
C ALA A 101 18.41 -25.82 6.61
N ALA A 102 17.26 -26.32 7.06
CA ALA A 102 15.94 -25.90 6.61
C ALA A 102 14.86 -26.13 7.68
N ALA A 103 13.74 -25.44 7.49
CA ALA A 103 12.47 -25.75 8.17
C ALA A 103 11.37 -26.00 7.15
N LYS A 104 10.42 -26.84 7.52
CA LYS A 104 9.23 -27.19 6.75
C LYS A 104 7.99 -27.03 7.63
N THR A 105 7.01 -26.27 7.15
CA THR A 105 5.71 -26.18 7.80
C THR A 105 4.63 -26.76 6.89
N ILE A 106 3.73 -27.52 7.49
CA ILE A 106 2.57 -28.14 6.85
C ILE A 106 1.34 -27.49 7.44
N ILE A 107 0.49 -26.92 6.60
CA ILE A 107 -0.80 -26.32 7.00
C ILE A 107 -1.92 -27.21 6.51
N HIS A 108 -2.78 -27.61 7.41
CA HIS A 108 -4.02 -28.30 7.13
C HIS A 108 -5.15 -27.28 7.03
N ARG A 109 -5.95 -27.38 5.95
CA ARG A 109 -7.09 -26.51 5.71
C ARG A 109 -8.35 -27.35 5.55
N LYS A 110 -9.42 -27.00 6.28
CA LYS A 110 -10.72 -27.63 6.17
C LYS A 110 -11.23 -27.57 4.72
N GLY A 111 -11.75 -28.68 4.24
CA GLY A 111 -12.23 -28.81 2.88
C GLY A 111 -11.15 -29.03 1.81
N SER A 112 -9.86 -29.11 2.19
CA SER A 112 -8.77 -29.48 1.29
C SER A 112 -8.35 -30.93 1.49
N THR A 113 -8.23 -31.69 0.40
CA THR A 113 -7.77 -33.09 0.46
C THR A 113 -6.27 -33.21 0.75
N HIS A 114 -5.50 -32.19 0.37
CA HIS A 114 -4.05 -32.18 0.53
C HIS A 114 -3.60 -31.01 1.39
N PRO A 115 -2.59 -31.21 2.26
CA PRO A 115 -2.02 -30.13 3.05
C PRO A 115 -1.18 -29.19 2.17
N PHE A 116 -0.95 -27.98 2.68
CA PHE A 116 -0.11 -26.97 2.05
C PHE A 116 1.24 -26.92 2.74
N THR A 117 2.31 -27.12 1.99
CA THR A 117 3.67 -27.19 2.54
C THR A 117 4.51 -25.98 2.12
N GLY A 118 5.14 -25.33 3.08
CA GLY A 118 6.19 -24.34 2.92
C GLY A 118 7.53 -24.88 3.39
N VAL A 119 8.58 -24.72 2.60
CA VAL A 119 9.95 -25.07 2.97
C VAL A 119 10.82 -23.83 2.83
N ALA A 120 11.60 -23.53 3.87
CA ALA A 120 12.55 -22.43 3.87
C ALA A 120 13.93 -22.96 4.25
N ARG A 121 14.96 -22.66 3.43
CA ARG A 121 16.35 -22.99 3.72
C ARG A 121 16.99 -21.88 4.54
N PHE A 122 17.73 -22.25 5.58
CA PHE A 122 18.36 -21.25 6.45
C PHE A 122 19.31 -20.31 5.70
N ALA A 123 20.09 -20.85 4.76
CA ALA A 123 21.03 -20.06 3.98
C ALA A 123 20.36 -18.95 3.14
N ASP A 124 19.10 -19.14 2.73
CA ASP A 124 18.40 -18.18 1.87
C ASP A 124 17.82 -16.99 2.68
N TYR A 125 17.54 -17.18 3.97
CA TYR A 125 16.85 -16.20 4.82
C TYR A 125 17.73 -15.54 5.88
N ASN A 126 18.85 -16.16 6.21
CA ASN A 126 19.70 -15.72 7.32
C ASN A 126 20.30 -14.32 7.10
N ALA A 127 19.86 -13.36 7.91
CA ALA A 127 20.40 -12.00 7.90
C ALA A 127 21.77 -11.85 8.60
N GLY A 128 22.32 -12.92 9.17
CA GLY A 128 23.63 -12.93 9.80
C GLY A 128 23.72 -12.21 11.15
N GLN A 129 22.66 -11.59 11.63
CA GLN A 129 22.64 -10.77 12.85
C GLN A 129 21.32 -10.84 13.62
N GLY A 130 21.33 -10.28 14.83
CA GLY A 130 20.12 -10.15 15.65
C GLY A 130 19.57 -11.50 16.09
N LEU A 131 18.28 -11.73 15.90
CA LEU A 131 17.61 -12.97 16.28
C LEU A 131 18.05 -14.16 15.42
N TRP A 132 18.49 -13.94 14.19
CA TRP A 132 19.01 -14.99 13.33
C TRP A 132 20.24 -15.71 13.91
N SER A 133 21.12 -14.94 14.59
CA SER A 133 22.29 -15.51 15.26
C SER A 133 21.94 -16.20 16.58
N LYS A 134 20.89 -15.76 17.28
CA LYS A 134 20.52 -16.27 18.60
C LYS A 134 19.47 -17.38 18.58
N MET A 135 18.54 -17.31 17.63
CA MET A 135 17.34 -18.14 17.55
C MET A 135 17.07 -18.61 16.12
N GLY A 136 18.12 -19.02 15.41
CA GLY A 136 18.05 -19.35 13.98
C GLY A 136 16.99 -20.40 13.64
N ALA A 137 16.80 -21.41 14.50
CA ALA A 137 15.78 -22.44 14.29
C ALA A 137 14.35 -21.86 14.37
N ALA A 138 14.08 -20.94 15.30
CA ALA A 138 12.80 -20.28 15.41
C ALA A 138 12.56 -19.31 14.26
N MET A 139 13.59 -18.61 13.79
CA MET A 139 13.49 -17.66 12.67
C MET A 139 13.17 -18.37 11.36
N ILE A 140 13.86 -19.48 11.04
CA ILE A 140 13.60 -20.22 9.81
C ILE A 140 12.24 -20.92 9.83
N ALA A 141 11.78 -21.36 11.01
CA ALA A 141 10.44 -21.90 11.19
C ALA A 141 9.35 -20.87 10.82
N LYS A 142 9.49 -19.64 11.27
CA LYS A 142 8.57 -18.53 10.90
C LYS A 142 8.52 -18.31 9.38
N CYS A 143 9.67 -18.40 8.70
CA CYS A 143 9.72 -18.28 7.25
C CYS A 143 8.98 -19.41 6.54
N SER A 144 9.22 -20.67 6.96
CA SER A 144 8.51 -21.81 6.38
C SER A 144 7.00 -21.76 6.64
N GLU A 145 6.59 -21.29 7.82
CA GLU A 145 5.19 -21.09 8.17
C GLU A 145 4.52 -20.00 7.32
N ALA A 146 5.18 -18.85 7.14
CA ALA A 146 4.68 -17.78 6.28
C ALA A 146 4.45 -18.26 4.84
N LEU A 147 5.39 -19.05 4.30
CA LEU A 147 5.25 -19.66 2.97
C LEU A 147 4.08 -20.64 2.89
N ALA A 148 3.89 -21.49 3.92
CA ALA A 148 2.82 -22.47 3.96
C ALA A 148 1.44 -21.79 4.09
N LEU A 149 1.31 -20.80 4.98
CA LEU A 149 0.09 -20.03 5.19
C LEU A 149 -0.35 -19.29 3.91
N ARG A 150 0.58 -18.69 3.16
CA ARG A 150 0.25 -18.06 1.88
C ARG A 150 -0.26 -19.01 0.82
N LYS A 151 0.30 -20.22 0.77
CA LYS A 151 -0.20 -21.27 -0.13
C LYS A 151 -1.59 -21.73 0.27
N ALA A 152 -1.85 -21.83 1.59
CA ALA A 152 -3.12 -22.29 2.12
C ALA A 152 -4.24 -21.21 1.99
N PHE A 153 -3.90 -19.93 2.12
CA PHE A 153 -4.84 -18.79 2.15
C PHE A 153 -4.44 -17.68 1.18
N PRO A 154 -4.31 -17.96 -0.12
CA PRO A 154 -3.75 -17.00 -1.09
C PRO A 154 -4.62 -15.76 -1.28
N ALA A 155 -5.93 -15.88 -1.18
CA ALA A 155 -6.85 -14.74 -1.34
C ALA A 155 -6.77 -13.78 -0.14
N ASP A 156 -6.74 -14.33 1.08
CA ASP A 156 -6.74 -13.57 2.31
C ASP A 156 -5.39 -12.89 2.58
N MET A 157 -4.29 -13.50 2.10
CA MET A 157 -2.92 -13.02 2.30
C MET A 157 -2.33 -12.30 1.09
N SER A 158 -3.13 -12.01 0.07
CA SER A 158 -2.66 -11.29 -1.11
C SER A 158 -2.11 -9.90 -0.75
N GLY A 159 -0.88 -9.60 -1.19
CA GLY A 159 -0.21 -8.32 -0.92
C GLY A 159 0.23 -8.12 0.52
N VAL A 160 0.21 -9.17 1.36
CA VAL A 160 0.75 -9.15 2.72
C VAL A 160 2.02 -9.99 2.74
N TYR A 161 3.16 -9.37 3.07
CA TYR A 161 4.47 -10.03 3.12
C TYR A 161 5.02 -9.97 4.54
N SER A 162 5.77 -11.00 4.94
CA SER A 162 6.47 -10.98 6.23
C SER A 162 7.75 -10.15 6.16
N THR A 163 8.21 -9.69 7.34
CA THR A 163 9.47 -8.95 7.46
C THR A 163 10.66 -9.75 6.91
N ASP A 164 10.67 -11.07 7.14
CA ASP A 164 11.77 -11.94 6.77
C ASP A 164 11.82 -12.19 5.25
N GLU A 165 10.67 -12.21 4.57
CA GLU A 165 10.60 -12.33 3.12
C GLU A 165 11.04 -11.06 2.40
N MET A 166 10.75 -9.89 2.97
CA MET A 166 11.17 -8.61 2.39
C MET A 166 12.68 -8.38 2.50
N HIS A 167 13.38 -9.00 3.44
CA HIS A 167 14.84 -8.98 3.49
C HIS A 167 15.47 -9.71 2.29
N GLN A 168 14.84 -10.73 1.74
CA GLN A 168 15.29 -11.41 0.52
C GLN A 168 15.12 -10.54 -0.74
N ALA A 169 14.04 -9.76 -0.83
CA ALA A 169 13.76 -8.92 -1.98
C ALA A 169 14.76 -7.74 -2.13
N GLU A 170 15.53 -7.43 -1.09
CA GLU A 170 16.56 -6.37 -1.14
C GLU A 170 17.89 -6.84 -1.77
N VAL A 171 18.08 -8.13 -2.02
CA VAL A 171 19.35 -8.68 -2.56
C VAL A 171 19.44 -8.55 -4.07
N GLU A 172 18.34 -8.33 -4.78
CA GLU A 172 18.37 -7.86 -6.17
C GLU A 172 17.44 -6.66 -6.33
N PRO A 173 17.94 -5.51 -6.82
CA PRO A 173 17.04 -4.55 -7.41
C PRO A 173 16.48 -5.23 -8.66
N VAL A 174 15.31 -5.84 -8.55
CA VAL A 174 14.51 -6.09 -9.74
C VAL A 174 14.33 -4.70 -10.34
N THR A 175 15.10 -4.44 -11.39
CA THR A 175 14.80 -3.36 -12.31
C THR A 175 13.43 -3.74 -12.86
N VAL A 176 12.39 -3.36 -12.16
CA VAL A 176 11.06 -3.30 -12.74
C VAL A 176 11.27 -2.28 -13.85
N THR A 177 11.52 -2.77 -15.04
CA THR A 177 11.30 -1.97 -16.24
C THR A 177 9.90 -1.46 -16.03
N ALA A 178 9.79 -0.17 -15.72
CA ALA A 178 8.51 0.46 -15.45
C ALA A 178 7.59 -0.03 -16.55
N ALA A 179 6.53 -0.73 -16.19
CA ALA A 179 5.43 -0.93 -17.11
C ALA A 179 5.20 0.44 -17.74
N PRO A 180 5.10 0.55 -19.08
CA PRO A 180 5.00 1.84 -19.72
C PRO A 180 3.96 2.62 -18.92
N ALA A 181 4.39 3.73 -18.31
CA ALA A 181 3.51 4.58 -17.53
C ALA A 181 2.28 4.77 -18.39
N LEU A 182 1.12 4.41 -17.87
CA LEU A 182 -0.14 4.79 -18.50
C LEU A 182 0.04 6.28 -18.82
N PRO A 183 -0.11 6.72 -20.07
CA PRO A 183 0.17 8.10 -20.44
C PRO A 183 -0.52 8.97 -19.41
N ALA A 184 0.26 9.87 -18.78
CA ALA A 184 -0.26 10.76 -17.78
C ALA A 184 -1.49 11.43 -18.41
N LYS A 185 -2.69 11.09 -17.94
CA LYS A 185 -3.92 11.74 -18.38
C LYS A 185 -3.75 13.22 -18.09
N GLY A 186 -3.56 14.00 -19.12
CA GLY A 186 -3.47 15.45 -19.02
C GLY A 186 -2.55 16.04 -20.08
N ASP A 187 -3.15 16.56 -21.16
CA ASP A 187 -2.41 17.34 -22.16
C ASP A 187 -2.07 18.71 -21.58
N ALA A 188 -0.78 18.91 -21.25
CA ALA A 188 -0.29 20.19 -20.72
C ALA A 188 -0.53 21.35 -21.70
N LYS A 189 -0.50 21.10 -23.02
CA LYS A 189 -0.79 22.13 -24.03
C LYS A 189 -2.28 22.50 -24.02
N LEU A 190 -3.15 21.51 -23.92
CA LEU A 190 -4.59 21.71 -23.81
C LEU A 190 -4.96 22.46 -22.53
N PHE A 191 -4.33 22.14 -21.41
CA PHE A 191 -4.53 22.85 -20.15
C PHE A 191 -4.11 24.33 -20.25
N GLN A 192 -2.96 24.64 -20.83
CA GLN A 192 -2.51 26.02 -21.03
C GLN A 192 -3.39 26.77 -22.03
N ALA A 193 -3.84 26.11 -23.09
CA ALA A 193 -4.79 26.70 -24.05
C ALA A 193 -6.14 27.04 -23.39
N GLY A 194 -6.65 26.16 -22.53
CA GLY A 194 -7.86 26.38 -21.75
C GLY A 194 -7.74 27.60 -20.83
N LYS A 195 -6.64 27.70 -20.08
CA LYS A 195 -6.34 28.88 -19.24
C LYS A 195 -6.32 30.17 -20.04
N ALA A 196 -5.62 30.18 -21.19
CA ALA A 196 -5.52 31.34 -22.02
C ALA A 196 -6.87 31.75 -22.65
N ALA A 197 -7.71 30.79 -23.02
CA ALA A 197 -9.04 31.02 -23.56
C ALA A 197 -10.00 31.61 -22.51
N ILE A 198 -10.00 31.10 -21.28
CA ILE A 198 -10.78 31.65 -20.16
C ILE A 198 -10.34 33.10 -19.86
N ALA A 199 -9.03 33.37 -19.79
CA ALA A 199 -8.51 34.70 -19.51
C ALA A 199 -8.89 35.73 -20.58
N LYS A 200 -9.04 35.31 -21.85
CA LYS A 200 -9.40 36.13 -22.98
C LYS A 200 -10.91 36.31 -23.18
N ALA A 201 -11.73 35.55 -22.44
CA ALA A 201 -13.18 35.71 -22.55
C ALA A 201 -13.60 37.08 -21.97
N ASP A 202 -14.17 37.93 -22.83
CA ASP A 202 -14.63 39.30 -22.53
C ASP A 202 -16.15 39.36 -22.39
N THR A 203 -16.87 38.30 -22.69
CA THR A 203 -18.33 38.17 -22.58
C THR A 203 -18.73 36.81 -22.02
N MET A 204 -19.90 36.74 -21.37
CA MET A 204 -20.46 35.49 -20.85
C MET A 204 -20.63 34.43 -21.96
N ALA A 205 -21.05 34.87 -23.18
CA ALA A 205 -21.21 33.97 -24.33
C ALA A 205 -19.89 33.30 -24.75
N LYS A 206 -18.78 34.07 -24.79
CA LYS A 206 -17.46 33.48 -25.08
C LYS A 206 -16.95 32.59 -23.96
N LEU A 207 -17.22 32.92 -22.72
CA LEU A 207 -16.85 32.07 -21.57
C LEU A 207 -17.58 30.74 -21.62
N GLN A 208 -18.89 30.76 -21.95
CA GLN A 208 -19.69 29.56 -22.11
C GLN A 208 -19.16 28.65 -23.24
N GLU A 209 -18.81 29.26 -24.41
CA GLU A 209 -18.22 28.48 -25.51
C GLU A 209 -16.90 27.78 -25.13
N VAL A 210 -16.07 28.45 -24.30
CA VAL A 210 -14.82 27.89 -23.80
C VAL A 210 -15.10 26.72 -22.83
N THR A 211 -16.05 26.86 -21.91
CA THR A 211 -16.42 25.81 -20.97
C THR A 211 -17.04 24.60 -21.67
N ASP A 212 -17.88 24.80 -22.66
CA ASP A 212 -18.47 23.71 -23.46
C ASP A 212 -17.38 22.90 -24.21
N ARG A 213 -16.40 23.58 -24.80
CA ARG A 213 -15.25 22.93 -25.44
C ARG A 213 -14.37 22.15 -24.46
N MET A 214 -14.22 22.64 -23.24
CA MET A 214 -13.47 21.97 -22.19
C MET A 214 -14.19 20.68 -21.74
N GLU A 215 -15.52 20.71 -21.60
CA GLU A 215 -16.29 19.52 -21.20
C GLU A 215 -16.23 18.42 -22.28
N VAL A 216 -16.30 18.79 -23.57
CA VAL A 216 -16.10 17.85 -24.70
C VAL A 216 -14.73 17.19 -24.67
N ARG A 217 -13.70 17.90 -24.24
CA ARG A 217 -12.31 17.42 -24.17
C ARG A 217 -11.85 17.00 -22.78
N LYS A 218 -12.76 16.80 -21.84
CA LYS A 218 -12.49 16.40 -20.48
C LYS A 218 -11.63 15.11 -20.38
N ALA A 219 -11.84 14.16 -21.29
CA ALA A 219 -11.09 12.91 -21.33
C ALA A 219 -9.59 13.10 -21.61
N ASP A 220 -9.19 14.22 -22.21
CA ASP A 220 -7.81 14.56 -22.55
C ASP A 220 -7.09 15.31 -21.41
N LEU A 221 -7.80 15.72 -20.38
CA LEU A 221 -7.29 16.41 -19.19
C LEU A 221 -7.20 15.47 -17.99
N SER A 222 -6.30 15.75 -17.05
CA SER A 222 -6.36 15.12 -15.74
C SER A 222 -7.49 15.72 -14.90
N ASP A 223 -8.00 14.96 -13.91
CA ASP A 223 -9.05 15.45 -13.01
C ASP A 223 -8.64 16.74 -12.29
N GLU A 224 -7.36 16.87 -11.94
CA GLU A 224 -6.79 18.09 -11.33
C GLU A 224 -6.76 19.26 -12.31
N GLN A 225 -6.36 19.03 -13.56
CA GLN A 225 -6.33 20.07 -14.61
C GLN A 225 -7.75 20.54 -14.93
N HIS A 226 -8.70 19.63 -15.08
CA HIS A 226 -10.10 19.95 -15.35
C HIS A 226 -10.71 20.76 -14.19
N SER A 227 -10.50 20.35 -12.94
CA SER A 227 -10.98 21.07 -11.75
C SER A 227 -10.40 22.49 -11.66
N LYS A 228 -9.11 22.66 -11.96
CA LYS A 228 -8.48 24.00 -11.99
C LYS A 228 -9.06 24.90 -13.06
N LEU A 229 -9.35 24.37 -14.26
CA LEU A 229 -9.96 25.15 -15.33
C LEU A 229 -11.39 25.57 -14.99
N LEU A 230 -12.19 24.69 -14.39
CA LEU A 230 -13.53 25.04 -13.90
C LEU A 230 -13.49 26.13 -12.82
N GLY A 231 -12.54 26.08 -11.90
CA GLY A 231 -12.34 27.13 -10.90
C GLY A 231 -11.99 28.49 -11.53
N LEU A 232 -11.16 28.50 -12.56
CA LEU A 232 -10.82 29.72 -13.29
C LEU A 232 -12.01 30.27 -14.10
N ALA A 233 -12.83 29.41 -14.71
CA ALA A 233 -14.02 29.81 -15.43
C ALA A 233 -15.06 30.41 -14.47
N LEU A 234 -15.29 29.85 -13.30
CA LEU A 234 -16.20 30.38 -12.28
C LEU A 234 -15.74 31.76 -11.76
N ALA A 235 -14.43 31.93 -11.54
CA ALA A 235 -13.87 33.21 -11.14
C ALA A 235 -14.10 34.29 -12.25
N LYS A 236 -13.90 33.91 -13.51
CA LYS A 236 -14.12 34.83 -14.67
C LYS A 236 -15.60 35.14 -14.88
N GLU A 237 -16.49 34.19 -14.63
CA GLU A 237 -17.94 34.39 -14.65
C GLU A 237 -18.35 35.48 -13.63
N THR A 238 -17.82 35.38 -12.41
CA THR A 238 -18.07 36.35 -11.35
C THR A 238 -17.55 37.75 -11.75
N GLU A 239 -16.37 37.83 -12.40
CA GLU A 239 -15.80 39.08 -12.89
C GLU A 239 -16.69 39.72 -13.97
N LEU A 240 -17.21 38.94 -14.93
CA LEU A 240 -18.05 39.41 -16.01
C LEU A 240 -19.50 39.74 -15.59
N ALA A 241 -19.95 39.19 -14.44
CA ALA A 241 -21.28 39.41 -13.89
C ALA A 241 -21.38 40.71 -13.08
N VAL A 242 -20.25 41.32 -12.67
CA VAL A 242 -20.25 42.62 -11.98
C VAL A 242 -20.53 43.71 -13.00
N PRO A 243 -21.65 44.48 -12.96
CA PRO A 243 -21.88 45.59 -13.84
C PRO A 243 -20.82 46.68 -13.58
N ALA A 244 -20.25 47.26 -14.65
CA ALA A 244 -19.39 48.41 -14.53
C ALA A 244 -20.14 49.47 -13.70
N THR A 245 -19.62 49.81 -12.53
CA THR A 245 -20.14 50.92 -11.75
C THR A 245 -20.00 52.17 -12.61
N GLU A 246 -21.14 52.72 -13.07
CA GLU A 246 -21.18 54.04 -13.65
C GLU A 246 -20.52 55.01 -12.66
N ASP A 247 -19.52 55.72 -13.13
CA ASP A 247 -18.87 56.79 -12.38
C ASP A 247 -19.92 57.90 -12.12
N PRO A 248 -20.37 58.10 -10.86
CA PRO A 248 -21.43 59.09 -10.58
C PRO A 248 -20.97 60.55 -10.72
N PHE A 249 -19.77 60.85 -11.25
CA PHE A 249 -19.18 62.19 -11.40
C PHE A 249 -18.77 62.53 -12.82
N ALA A 250 -19.32 61.87 -13.84
CA ALA A 250 -19.02 62.21 -15.24
C ALA A 250 -20.08 63.15 -15.82
N ASP A 251 -20.42 64.22 -15.13
CA ASP A 251 -21.09 65.42 -15.69
C ASP A 251 -20.81 66.64 -14.79
N ASP A 252 -19.81 67.44 -15.16
CA ASP A 252 -19.83 68.92 -15.08
C ASP A 252 -18.68 69.50 -15.93
#